data_87aaf00d9070c2bb08f10d07e4664441
#
_entry.id   87aaf00d9070c2bb08f10d07e4664441
#
_cell.length_a   1.000
_cell.length_b   1.000
_cell.length_c   1.000
_cell.angle_alpha   90.00
_cell.angle_beta   90.00
_cell.angle_gamma   90.00
#
_symmetry.space_group_name_H-M   'P 1'
#
loop_
_entity.id
_entity.type
_entity.pdbx_description
1 polymer ?
#
loop_
_entity_poly.entity_id
_entity_poly.type
_entity_poly.pdbx_seq_one_letter_code
_entity_poly.pdbx_strand_id
1 'polypeptide(L)'
;VGAVEIIDREIKDKEFQKYVQPNRNVGESVKVHGITDRFLINKPQFKEIAEDLLEFIKGSTLLIHNAPFDLGFLNHELKLAGIKKSIESICPIVDTLELSKQQRPGTMHNLDALCRRFEIDTSARTIHGALLDAKILAQVYLAMTGGQSNLFQEAASNKTQKSDQSLVKRAKKEGEKLTIIYANEDEIEEHNNYFKN
;
A
#
# COMPACT_ATOMS: atom_id res chain seq x y z
N VAL A 1 17.68 3.02 7.06
CA VAL A 1 16.57 2.08 6.93
C VAL A 1 15.41 2.58 7.74
N GLY A 2 14.19 2.56 7.19
CA GLY A 2 12.95 2.93 7.86
C GLY A 2 11.85 1.93 7.50
N ALA A 3 11.07 1.51 8.49
CA ALA A 3 9.93 0.65 8.29
C ALA A 3 8.85 0.93 9.36
N VAL A 4 7.60 0.70 9.01
CA VAL A 4 6.44 0.82 9.90
C VAL A 4 5.59 -0.44 9.81
N GLU A 5 4.92 -0.77 10.88
CA GLU A 5 4.05 -1.93 10.95
C GLU A 5 2.61 -1.56 10.58
N ILE A 6 1.97 -2.42 9.79
CA ILE A 6 0.53 -2.35 9.49
C ILE A 6 -0.12 -3.63 10.01
N ILE A 7 -1.11 -3.50 10.87
CA ILE A 7 -1.93 -4.62 11.38
C ILE A 7 -3.40 -4.23 11.22
N ASP A 8 -4.22 -5.12 10.69
CA ASP A 8 -5.66 -4.92 10.50
C ASP A 8 -6.01 -3.62 9.75
N ARG A 9 -5.19 -3.29 8.74
CA ARG A 9 -5.27 -2.07 7.93
C ARG A 9 -5.05 -0.76 8.71
N GLU A 10 -4.38 -0.81 9.84
CA GLU A 10 -3.98 0.35 10.62
C GLU A 10 -2.47 0.44 10.73
N ILE A 11 -1.92 1.64 10.55
CA ILE A 11 -0.49 1.90 10.80
C ILE A 11 -0.30 1.94 12.31
N LYS A 12 0.59 1.09 12.83
CA LYS A 12 0.89 1.01 14.26
C LYS A 12 2.07 1.91 14.65
N ASP A 13 2.19 2.18 15.95
CA ASP A 13 3.29 2.97 16.49
C ASP A 13 4.63 2.22 16.49
N LYS A 14 4.61 0.90 16.22
CA LYS A 14 5.81 0.10 16.12
C LYS A 14 6.52 0.40 14.81
N GLU A 15 7.71 0.99 14.93
CA GLU A 15 8.50 1.43 13.78
C GLU A 15 9.98 1.06 13.96
N PHE A 16 10.66 0.89 12.83
CA PHE A 16 12.09 0.64 12.78
C PHE A 16 12.75 1.80 12.05
N GLN A 17 13.67 2.50 12.73
CA GLN A 17 14.48 3.54 12.12
C GLN A 17 15.93 3.43 12.57
N LYS A 18 16.84 3.20 11.64
CA LYS A 18 18.27 3.18 11.88
C LYS A 18 19.01 3.93 10.78
N TYR A 19 19.87 4.83 11.20
CA TYR A 19 20.88 5.42 10.32
C TYR A 19 22.09 4.50 10.30
N VAL A 20 22.60 4.21 9.13
CA VAL A 20 23.68 3.25 8.92
C VAL A 20 24.85 3.95 8.29
N GLN A 21 26.05 3.74 8.85
CA GLN A 21 27.28 4.21 8.25
C GLN A 21 27.66 3.28 7.09
N PRO A 22 27.66 3.75 5.84
CA PRO A 22 28.22 2.98 4.73
C PRO A 22 29.75 3.02 4.77
N ASN A 23 30.41 1.97 4.26
CA ASN A 23 31.85 1.95 4.12
C ASN A 23 32.34 2.74 2.89
N ARG A 24 31.61 3.79 2.50
CA ARG A 24 31.88 4.69 1.36
C ARG A 24 31.24 6.06 1.59
N ASN A 25 31.68 7.04 0.85
CA ASN A 25 31.08 8.38 0.88
C ASN A 25 29.66 8.33 0.29
N VAL A 26 28.72 9.09 0.90
CA VAL A 26 27.34 9.23 0.44
C VAL A 26 27.21 9.96 -0.89
N GLY A 27 28.19 10.80 -1.26
CA GLY A 27 28.26 11.45 -2.57
C GLY A 27 27.02 12.30 -2.91
N GLU A 28 26.55 12.20 -4.14
CA GLU A 28 25.42 12.99 -4.65
C GLU A 28 24.07 12.66 -3.98
N SER A 29 23.94 11.52 -3.31
CA SER A 29 22.71 11.13 -2.63
C SER A 29 22.35 12.05 -1.47
N VAL A 30 23.31 12.82 -0.94
CA VAL A 30 23.07 13.91 0.04
C VAL A 30 22.01 14.89 -0.46
N LYS A 31 21.97 15.19 -1.75
CA LYS A 31 20.99 16.11 -2.34
C LYS A 31 19.54 15.59 -2.24
N VAL A 32 19.39 14.27 -2.14
CA VAL A 32 18.07 13.62 -2.07
C VAL A 32 17.58 13.52 -0.62
N HIS A 33 18.42 13.02 0.30
CA HIS A 33 18.01 12.69 1.66
C HIS A 33 18.63 13.60 2.74
N GLY A 34 19.51 14.54 2.37
CA GLY A 34 20.12 15.51 3.30
C GLY A 34 21.12 14.93 4.32
N ILE A 35 21.37 13.61 4.29
CA ILE A 35 22.25 12.93 5.25
C ILE A 35 23.68 13.03 4.77
N THR A 36 24.55 13.68 5.57
CA THR A 36 25.97 13.90 5.25
C THR A 36 26.85 12.79 5.82
N ASP A 37 28.05 12.61 5.24
CA ASP A 37 29.06 11.69 5.78
C ASP A 37 29.38 12.01 7.26
N ARG A 38 29.46 13.30 7.61
CA ARG A 38 29.71 13.76 8.99
C ARG A 38 28.63 13.27 9.96
N PHE A 39 27.36 13.26 9.53
CA PHE A 39 26.26 12.76 10.37
C PHE A 39 26.36 11.25 10.59
N LEU A 40 26.93 10.51 9.62
CA LEU A 40 27.01 9.06 9.66
C LEU A 40 28.23 8.49 10.37
N ILE A 41 29.27 9.30 10.64
CA ILE A 41 30.55 8.83 11.24
C ILE A 41 30.35 7.95 12.48
N ASN A 42 29.40 8.32 13.36
CA ASN A 42 29.14 7.64 14.63
C ASN A 42 27.90 6.74 14.57
N LYS A 43 27.43 6.37 13.39
CA LYS A 43 26.29 5.45 13.23
C LYS A 43 26.76 4.02 13.09
N PRO A 44 25.97 3.04 13.50
CA PRO A 44 26.32 1.62 13.36
C PRO A 44 26.49 1.25 11.89
N GLN A 45 27.29 0.24 11.62
CA GLN A 45 27.33 -0.43 10.33
C GLN A 45 26.09 -1.34 10.16
N PHE A 46 25.76 -1.70 8.92
CA PHE A 46 24.59 -2.55 8.67
C PHE A 46 24.64 -3.88 9.44
N LYS A 47 25.80 -4.50 9.55
CA LYS A 47 25.99 -5.76 10.28
C LYS A 47 25.57 -5.69 11.76
N GLU A 48 25.64 -4.49 12.36
CA GLU A 48 25.30 -4.29 13.78
C GLU A 48 23.79 -4.14 13.99
N ILE A 49 23.05 -3.80 12.95
CA ILE A 49 21.58 -3.65 12.98
C ILE A 49 20.83 -4.75 12.25
N ALA A 50 21.57 -5.65 11.59
CA ALA A 50 20.96 -6.65 10.71
C ALA A 50 20.01 -7.60 11.47
N GLU A 51 20.41 -8.06 12.66
CA GLU A 51 19.58 -8.94 13.49
C GLU A 51 18.32 -8.23 13.98
N ASP A 52 18.44 -6.98 14.43
CA ASP A 52 17.29 -6.16 14.85
C ASP A 52 16.31 -5.98 13.69
N LEU A 53 16.81 -5.73 12.46
CA LEU A 53 15.99 -5.60 11.28
C LEU A 53 15.26 -6.91 10.96
N LEU A 54 15.99 -8.02 10.96
CA LEU A 54 15.41 -9.35 10.67
C LEU A 54 14.35 -9.75 11.70
N GLU A 55 14.55 -9.46 12.97
CA GLU A 55 13.54 -9.72 14.00
C GLU A 55 12.32 -8.82 13.85
N PHE A 56 12.52 -7.54 13.46
CA PHE A 56 11.43 -6.62 13.21
C PHE A 56 10.51 -7.08 12.06
N ILE A 57 11.09 -7.59 10.96
CA ILE A 57 10.33 -8.01 9.77
C ILE A 57 9.82 -9.46 9.82
N LYS A 58 10.27 -10.25 10.78
CA LYS A 58 9.97 -11.67 10.89
C LYS A 58 8.48 -11.97 10.93
N GLY A 59 8.03 -12.86 10.06
CA GLY A 59 6.62 -13.26 9.98
C GLY A 59 5.68 -12.23 9.33
N SER A 60 6.24 -11.12 8.81
CA SER A 60 5.48 -10.08 8.12
C SER A 60 5.57 -10.25 6.61
N THR A 61 4.63 -9.64 5.88
CA THR A 61 4.78 -9.37 4.45
C THR A 61 5.38 -7.97 4.28
N LEU A 62 6.46 -7.85 3.52
CA LEU A 62 7.10 -6.56 3.25
C LEU A 62 6.45 -5.85 2.07
N LEU A 63 6.01 -4.62 2.30
CA LEU A 63 5.52 -3.71 1.26
C LEU A 63 6.67 -2.78 0.88
N ILE A 64 7.13 -2.86 -0.36
CA ILE A 64 8.26 -2.06 -0.86
C ILE A 64 7.84 -1.42 -2.19
N HIS A 65 8.22 -0.17 -2.41
CA HIS A 65 7.94 0.52 -3.67
C HIS A 65 9.15 0.42 -4.60
N ASN A 66 9.05 -0.32 -5.70
CA ASN A 66 10.17 -0.75 -6.54
C ASN A 66 11.11 -1.73 -5.80
N ALA A 67 10.53 -2.81 -5.32
CA ALA A 67 11.18 -3.79 -4.45
C ALA A 67 12.55 -4.30 -4.93
N PRO A 68 12.81 -4.53 -6.23
CA PRO A 68 14.12 -4.99 -6.68
C PRO A 68 15.28 -4.07 -6.29
N PHE A 69 15.03 -2.76 -6.19
CA PHE A 69 16.06 -1.80 -5.81
C PHE A 69 16.48 -1.98 -4.34
N ASP A 70 15.53 -1.97 -3.41
CA ASP A 70 15.81 -2.09 -1.98
C ASP A 70 16.30 -3.49 -1.62
N LEU A 71 15.70 -4.54 -2.20
CA LEU A 71 16.11 -5.93 -1.98
C LEU A 71 17.54 -6.18 -2.43
N GLY A 72 17.95 -5.57 -3.55
CA GLY A 72 19.33 -5.65 -4.04
C GLY A 72 20.32 -5.13 -3.00
N PHE A 73 20.06 -3.98 -2.39
CA PHE A 73 20.90 -3.41 -1.33
C PHE A 73 20.84 -4.23 -0.04
N LEU A 74 19.65 -4.57 0.44
CA LEU A 74 19.49 -5.32 1.69
C LEU A 74 20.16 -6.69 1.62
N ASN A 75 19.96 -7.44 0.54
CA ASN A 75 20.58 -8.75 0.36
C ASN A 75 22.12 -8.65 0.23
N HIS A 76 22.62 -7.60 -0.41
CA HIS A 76 24.06 -7.35 -0.49
C HIS A 76 24.65 -7.10 0.90
N GLU A 77 24.03 -6.25 1.70
CA GLU A 77 24.46 -5.93 3.06
C GLU A 77 24.34 -7.13 4.00
N LEU A 78 23.28 -7.96 3.89
CA LEU A 78 23.16 -9.21 4.64
C LEU A 78 24.31 -10.16 4.31
N LYS A 79 24.67 -10.27 3.02
CA LYS A 79 25.81 -11.09 2.60
C LYS A 79 27.13 -10.59 3.19
N LEU A 80 27.36 -9.27 3.20
CA LEU A 80 28.53 -8.66 3.84
C LEU A 80 28.56 -8.88 5.36
N ALA A 81 27.39 -8.91 6.00
CA ALA A 81 27.24 -9.24 7.42
C ALA A 81 27.42 -10.76 7.72
N GLY A 82 27.64 -11.60 6.70
CA GLY A 82 27.81 -13.05 6.85
C GLY A 82 26.49 -13.83 6.95
N ILE A 83 25.35 -13.17 6.75
CA ILE A 83 24.01 -13.78 6.79
C ILE A 83 23.70 -14.35 5.39
N LYS A 84 23.54 -15.67 5.29
CA LYS A 84 23.32 -16.37 4.03
C LYS A 84 21.88 -16.33 3.51
N LYS A 85 20.93 -15.87 4.33
CA LYS A 85 19.52 -15.78 3.97
C LYS A 85 19.26 -14.48 3.19
N SER A 86 18.43 -14.54 2.15
CA SER A 86 17.89 -13.35 1.50
C SER A 86 16.59 -12.90 2.16
N ILE A 87 16.23 -11.64 1.98
CA ILE A 87 14.97 -11.08 2.52
C ILE A 87 13.76 -11.87 2.00
N GLU A 88 13.75 -12.22 0.72
CA GLU A 88 12.67 -12.97 0.06
C GLU A 88 12.52 -14.41 0.58
N SER A 89 13.60 -14.96 1.19
CA SER A 89 13.53 -16.25 1.88
C SER A 89 12.94 -16.17 3.29
N ILE A 90 12.85 -14.96 3.85
CA ILE A 90 12.37 -14.70 5.21
C ILE A 90 10.94 -14.17 5.21
N CYS A 91 10.62 -13.27 4.26
CA CYS A 91 9.36 -12.57 4.17
C CYS A 91 8.78 -12.62 2.76
N PRO A 92 7.45 -12.81 2.60
CA PRO A 92 6.77 -12.50 1.35
C PRO A 92 6.95 -11.01 1.00
N ILE A 93 7.08 -10.72 -0.30
CA ILE A 93 7.29 -9.35 -0.80
C ILE A 93 6.08 -8.92 -1.64
N VAL A 94 5.61 -7.71 -1.42
CA VAL A 94 4.65 -7.02 -2.29
C VAL A 94 5.31 -5.77 -2.85
N ASP A 95 5.53 -5.74 -4.16
CA ASP A 95 5.98 -4.54 -4.85
C ASP A 95 4.80 -3.62 -5.15
N THR A 96 4.70 -2.51 -4.43
CA THR A 96 3.60 -1.56 -4.59
C THR A 96 3.68 -0.78 -5.90
N LEU A 97 4.84 -0.68 -6.54
CA LEU A 97 4.99 -0.11 -7.88
C LEU A 97 4.28 -1.01 -8.91
N GLU A 98 4.58 -2.31 -8.89
CA GLU A 98 3.93 -3.26 -9.80
C GLU A 98 2.43 -3.36 -9.54
N LEU A 99 2.02 -3.39 -8.26
CA LEU A 99 0.60 -3.36 -7.89
C LEU A 99 -0.11 -2.12 -8.47
N SER A 100 0.50 -0.94 -8.37
CA SER A 100 -0.09 0.30 -8.90
C SER A 100 -0.18 0.32 -10.43
N LYS A 101 0.81 -0.27 -11.13
CA LYS A 101 0.78 -0.44 -12.59
C LYS A 101 -0.35 -1.35 -13.05
N GLN A 102 -0.57 -2.46 -12.34
CA GLN A 102 -1.67 -3.39 -12.62
C GLN A 102 -3.05 -2.74 -12.44
N GLN A 103 -3.21 -1.90 -11.40
CA GLN A 103 -4.47 -1.21 -11.16
C GLN A 103 -4.79 -0.10 -12.17
N ARG A 104 -3.77 0.64 -12.63
CA ARG A 104 -3.92 1.75 -13.57
C ARG A 104 -2.77 1.84 -14.57
N PRO A 105 -2.77 1.01 -15.62
CA PRO A 105 -1.75 1.09 -16.66
C PRO A 105 -1.66 2.47 -17.31
N GLY A 106 -0.48 2.87 -17.75
CA GLY A 106 -0.28 4.10 -18.52
C GLY A 106 -0.26 5.40 -17.72
N THR A 107 -0.21 5.32 -16.38
CA THR A 107 -0.10 6.50 -15.51
C THR A 107 1.26 6.56 -14.81
N MET A 108 1.56 7.67 -14.11
CA MET A 108 2.76 7.76 -13.28
C MET A 108 2.56 6.98 -11.97
N HIS A 109 3.61 6.24 -11.55
CA HIS A 109 3.55 5.31 -10.42
C HIS A 109 4.61 5.57 -9.35
N ASN A 110 5.40 6.65 -9.46
CA ASN A 110 6.30 7.02 -8.35
C ASN A 110 5.49 7.44 -7.12
N LEU A 111 6.11 7.40 -5.94
CA LEU A 111 5.44 7.65 -4.67
C LEU A 111 4.73 9.00 -4.65
N ASP A 112 5.35 10.07 -5.19
CA ASP A 112 4.74 11.40 -5.25
C ASP A 112 3.49 11.45 -6.14
N ALA A 113 3.48 10.72 -7.25
CA ALA A 113 2.31 10.62 -8.12
C ALA A 113 1.17 9.84 -7.45
N LEU A 114 1.52 8.80 -6.68
CA LEU A 114 0.54 8.05 -5.89
C LEU A 114 -0.03 8.90 -4.76
N CYS A 115 0.81 9.68 -4.05
CA CYS A 115 0.34 10.61 -3.02
C CYS A 115 -0.68 11.59 -3.58
N ARG A 116 -0.37 12.24 -4.72
CA ARG A 116 -1.32 13.14 -5.37
C ARG A 116 -2.62 12.45 -5.78
N ARG A 117 -2.53 11.22 -6.28
CA ARG A 117 -3.70 10.44 -6.72
C ARG A 117 -4.63 10.06 -5.58
N PHE A 118 -4.08 9.73 -4.43
CA PHE A 118 -4.83 9.28 -3.26
C PHE A 118 -5.00 10.38 -2.21
N GLU A 119 -4.65 11.63 -2.55
CA GLU A 119 -4.79 12.81 -1.69
C GLU A 119 -4.10 12.65 -0.33
N ILE A 120 -2.92 11.98 -0.34
CA ILE A 120 -2.09 11.80 0.85
C ILE A 120 -1.30 13.09 1.10
N ASP A 121 -1.41 13.64 2.30
CA ASP A 121 -0.67 14.81 2.72
C ASP A 121 0.84 14.51 2.83
N THR A 122 1.63 15.25 2.06
CA THR A 122 3.09 15.16 2.06
C THR A 122 3.76 16.45 2.53
N SER A 123 3.02 17.38 3.14
CA SER A 123 3.52 18.70 3.58
C SER A 123 4.71 18.60 4.56
N ALA A 124 4.76 17.56 5.38
CA ALA A 124 5.87 17.27 6.28
C ALA A 124 7.13 16.73 5.57
N ARG A 125 7.04 16.38 4.27
CA ARG A 125 8.12 15.77 3.49
C ARG A 125 8.98 16.82 2.80
N THR A 126 9.78 17.53 3.58
CA THR A 126 10.74 18.52 3.03
C THR A 126 11.97 17.84 2.42
N ILE A 127 12.34 16.67 2.93
CA ILE A 127 13.48 15.84 2.49
C ILE A 127 13.03 14.38 2.51
N HIS A 128 13.60 13.54 1.64
CA HIS A 128 13.35 12.10 1.63
C HIS A 128 13.93 11.42 2.87
N GLY A 129 13.08 11.16 3.87
CA GLY A 129 13.43 10.43 5.07
C GLY A 129 12.86 9.02 5.05
N ALA A 130 13.70 7.99 5.23
CA ALA A 130 13.29 6.59 5.07
C ALA A 130 12.05 6.21 5.90
N LEU A 131 11.93 6.67 7.15
CA LEU A 131 10.77 6.40 7.99
C LEU A 131 9.53 7.17 7.52
N LEU A 132 9.69 8.44 7.15
CA LEU A 132 8.59 9.25 6.64
C LEU A 132 8.06 8.67 5.32
N ASP A 133 8.97 8.28 4.43
CA ASP A 133 8.61 7.64 3.15
C ASP A 133 7.89 6.30 3.38
N ALA A 134 8.31 5.51 4.39
CA ALA A 134 7.62 4.28 4.78
C ALA A 134 6.20 4.55 5.31
N LYS A 135 6.01 5.60 6.14
CA LYS A 135 4.67 6.02 6.61
C LYS A 135 3.76 6.46 5.47
N ILE A 136 4.29 7.26 4.55
CA ILE A 136 3.58 7.70 3.35
C ILE A 136 3.22 6.50 2.47
N LEU A 137 4.16 5.57 2.24
CA LEU A 137 3.90 4.36 1.48
C LEU A 137 2.81 3.49 2.11
N ALA A 138 2.81 3.37 3.43
CA ALA A 138 1.76 2.67 4.16
C ALA A 138 0.38 3.29 3.92
N GLN A 139 0.25 4.62 3.98
CA GLN A 139 -1.01 5.32 3.68
C GLN A 139 -1.44 5.11 2.23
N VAL A 140 -0.50 5.24 1.27
CA VAL A 140 -0.76 4.98 -0.16
C VAL A 140 -1.25 3.55 -0.37
N TYR A 141 -0.59 2.55 0.23
CA TYR A 141 -0.99 1.15 0.11
C TYR A 141 -2.40 0.90 0.67
N LEU A 142 -2.71 1.46 1.84
CA LEU A 142 -4.03 1.35 2.45
C LEU A 142 -5.12 2.00 1.58
N ALA A 143 -4.85 3.18 1.01
CA ALA A 143 -5.76 3.85 0.09
C ALA A 143 -5.93 3.06 -1.22
N MET A 144 -4.84 2.56 -1.78
CA MET A 144 -4.79 1.78 -3.01
C MET A 144 -5.57 0.46 -2.92
N THR A 145 -5.58 -0.17 -1.74
CA THR A 145 -6.25 -1.45 -1.48
C THR A 145 -7.57 -1.30 -0.73
N GLY A 146 -7.96 -0.09 -0.34
CA GLY A 146 -9.16 0.20 0.46
C GLY A 146 -10.46 0.34 -0.33
N GLY A 147 -10.38 0.61 -1.63
CA GLY A 147 -11.55 0.95 -2.44
C GLY A 147 -12.59 -0.16 -2.63
N GLN A 148 -12.24 -1.42 -2.39
CA GLN A 148 -13.19 -2.55 -2.46
C GLN A 148 -13.80 -2.95 -1.12
N SER A 149 -13.17 -2.61 0.01
CA SER A 149 -13.67 -2.99 1.33
C SER A 149 -14.76 -2.04 1.87
N ASN A 150 -14.73 -0.75 1.50
CA ASN A 150 -15.70 0.22 2.00
C ASN A 150 -17.13 -0.06 1.53
N LEU A 151 -17.30 -0.58 0.31
CA LEU A 151 -18.63 -0.89 -0.22
C LEU A 151 -19.33 -2.02 0.56
N PHE A 152 -18.55 -3.00 1.04
CA PHE A 152 -19.07 -4.13 1.83
C PHE A 152 -19.10 -3.83 3.33
N GLN A 153 -18.21 -2.99 3.85
CA GLN A 153 -18.22 -2.58 5.27
C GLN A 153 -19.32 -1.58 5.57
N GLU A 154 -19.62 -0.63 4.69
CA GLU A 154 -20.80 0.25 4.85
C GLU A 154 -22.11 -0.56 4.83
N ALA A 155 -22.20 -1.60 4.02
CA ALA A 155 -23.34 -2.51 4.03
C ALA A 155 -23.45 -3.37 5.31
N ALA A 156 -22.33 -3.64 5.99
CA ALA A 156 -22.29 -4.43 7.23
C ALA A 156 -22.41 -3.57 8.50
N SER A 157 -21.83 -2.36 8.53
CA SER A 157 -21.89 -1.44 9.68
C SER A 157 -23.24 -0.74 9.84
N ASN A 158 -24.02 -0.61 8.77
CA ASN A 158 -25.42 -0.11 8.84
C ASN A 158 -26.39 -1.08 9.54
N LYS A 159 -25.93 -2.24 10.02
CA LYS A 159 -26.78 -3.14 10.83
C LYS A 159 -26.78 -2.84 12.32
N THR A 160 -26.00 -1.89 12.83
CA THR A 160 -25.86 -1.67 14.29
C THR A 160 -26.20 -0.27 14.78
N GLN A 161 -26.67 0.64 13.92
CA GLN A 161 -27.20 1.91 14.41
C GLN A 161 -28.71 1.99 14.12
N LYS A 162 -29.49 1.89 15.22
CA LYS A 162 -30.89 2.25 15.23
C LYS A 162 -31.00 3.75 14.93
N SER A 163 -31.35 4.10 13.70
CA SER A 163 -31.83 5.45 13.40
C SER A 163 -32.89 5.37 12.32
N ASP A 164 -34.05 5.87 12.68
CA ASP A 164 -35.21 6.29 11.91
C ASP A 164 -35.64 5.42 10.70
N GLN A 165 -36.61 4.59 11.00
CA GLN A 165 -37.45 3.90 10.04
C GLN A 165 -38.41 4.89 9.37
N SER A 166 -38.03 5.55 8.30
CA SER A 166 -39.06 6.25 7.52
C SER A 166 -38.88 6.36 6.02
N LEU A 167 -37.82 5.85 5.38
CA LEU A 167 -37.68 6.01 3.91
C LEU A 167 -37.21 4.79 3.10
N VAL A 168 -37.16 3.61 3.68
CA VAL A 168 -36.92 2.40 2.85
C VAL A 168 -38.14 1.51 2.91
N LYS A 169 -39.06 1.65 1.94
CA LYS A 169 -40.09 0.66 1.71
C LYS A 169 -39.41 -0.67 1.35
N ARG A 170 -39.51 -1.66 2.24
CA ARG A 170 -39.07 -3.03 1.98
C ARG A 170 -39.79 -3.56 0.75
N ALA A 171 -39.03 -3.98 -0.25
CA ALA A 171 -39.55 -4.54 -1.49
C ALA A 171 -40.07 -5.99 -1.36
N LYS A 172 -40.29 -6.52 -0.15
CA LYS A 172 -40.91 -7.84 0.00
C LYS A 172 -41.65 -8.00 1.33
N LYS A 173 -42.94 -8.17 1.29
CA LYS A 173 -43.70 -8.98 2.25
C LYS A 173 -43.60 -10.44 1.82
N GLU A 174 -43.28 -11.34 2.75
CA GLU A 174 -43.34 -12.79 2.48
C GLU A 174 -44.73 -13.16 1.94
N GLY A 175 -44.75 -13.74 0.75
CA GLY A 175 -45.99 -14.25 0.13
C GLY A 175 -46.43 -13.57 -1.16
N GLU A 176 -45.89 -12.40 -1.54
CA GLU A 176 -46.25 -11.77 -2.81
C GLU A 176 -45.41 -12.31 -3.97
N LYS A 177 -46.06 -12.94 -4.94
CA LYS A 177 -45.43 -13.34 -6.21
C LYS A 177 -45.11 -12.06 -6.99
N LEU A 178 -43.86 -11.90 -7.38
CA LEU A 178 -43.45 -10.82 -8.28
C LEU A 178 -44.15 -11.07 -9.65
N THR A 179 -44.83 -10.05 -10.16
CA THR A 179 -45.38 -10.07 -11.52
C THR A 179 -44.21 -9.88 -12.48
N ILE A 180 -43.97 -10.88 -13.29
CA ILE A 180 -42.99 -10.81 -14.39
C ILE A 180 -43.68 -10.09 -15.55
N ILE A 181 -43.18 -8.95 -15.95
CA ILE A 181 -43.63 -8.20 -17.12
C ILE A 181 -42.71 -8.67 -18.27
N TYR A 182 -43.32 -9.23 -19.29
CA TYR A 182 -42.61 -9.62 -20.52
C TYR A 182 -42.68 -8.46 -21.51
N ALA A 183 -41.60 -8.26 -22.29
CA ALA A 183 -41.61 -7.30 -23.36
C ALA A 183 -42.71 -7.65 -24.39
N ASN A 184 -43.40 -6.65 -24.89
CA ASN A 184 -44.39 -6.81 -25.94
C ASN A 184 -43.70 -7.00 -27.33
N GLU A 185 -44.49 -7.32 -28.37
CA GLU A 185 -43.93 -7.60 -29.69
C GLU A 185 -43.23 -6.38 -30.29
N ASP A 186 -43.76 -5.18 -30.07
CA ASP A 186 -43.17 -3.92 -30.58
C ASP A 186 -41.82 -3.62 -29.89
N GLU A 187 -41.70 -3.83 -28.59
CA GLU A 187 -40.43 -3.64 -27.84
C GLU A 187 -39.35 -4.65 -28.27
N ILE A 188 -39.75 -5.87 -28.60
CA ILE A 188 -38.85 -6.91 -29.13
C ILE A 188 -38.39 -6.54 -30.54
N GLU A 189 -39.27 -5.99 -31.37
CA GLU A 189 -38.95 -5.58 -32.74
C GLU A 189 -38.01 -4.36 -32.74
N GLU A 190 -38.26 -3.37 -31.91
CA GLU A 190 -37.35 -2.20 -31.72
C GLU A 190 -35.98 -2.66 -31.23
N HIS A 191 -35.91 -3.54 -30.24
CA HIS A 191 -34.67 -4.11 -29.76
C HIS A 191 -33.87 -4.81 -30.84
N ASN A 192 -34.53 -5.67 -31.63
CA ASN A 192 -33.87 -6.40 -32.72
C ASN A 192 -33.39 -5.48 -33.84
N ASN A 193 -34.11 -4.40 -34.12
CA ASN A 193 -33.70 -3.40 -35.12
C ASN A 193 -32.51 -2.57 -34.69
N TYR A 194 -32.38 -2.28 -33.37
CA TYR A 194 -31.24 -1.57 -32.82
C TYR A 194 -29.91 -2.33 -33.00
N PHE A 195 -29.90 -3.64 -32.92
CA PHE A 195 -28.71 -4.48 -33.08
C PHE A 195 -28.44 -5.01 -34.49
N LYS A 196 -29.25 -4.60 -35.51
CA LYS A 196 -29.04 -4.96 -36.91
C LYS A 196 -28.23 -3.95 -37.73
N ASN A 197 -27.77 -2.82 -37.10
CA ASN A 197 -26.92 -1.79 -37.72
C ASN A 197 -25.48 -1.90 -37.26
#